data_35bab335d423f8982f45a9eaf0d4660c
#
_entry.id   35bab335d423f8982f45a9eaf0d4660c
#
_cell.length_a   1.000
_cell.length_b   1.000
_cell.length_c   1.000
_cell.angle_alpha   90.00
_cell.angle_beta   90.00
_cell.angle_gamma   90.00
#
_symmetry.space_group_name_H-M   'P 1'
#
loop_
_entity.id
_entity.type
_entity.pdbx_description
1 polymer ?
#
loop_
_entity_poly.entity_id
_entity_poly.type
_entity_poly.pdbx_seq_one_letter_code
_entity_poly.pdbx_strand_id
1 'polypeptide(L)'
;YLLTLINSNFEDWRRANPTLDIYAFPFNLKKMSPSGCLFDLVKLNDISKNVISVMKADAVYEQISEWAKKYDEDFYKVFTKNKAFSTEMVNIDRESNKPRKDIAKWEEVKEYFSYMFNEYYVKNFELPENIKMEDAKAILAEYIKVYDTEDDKDTWFNKIKELCEPLGFTPNVKEYKQSPESFKGHVGDVSTVIRLAVTGRKN
;
A
#
# COMPACT_ATOMS: atom_id res chain seq x y z
N TYR A 1 18.25 3.20 -13.09
CA TYR A 1 17.45 2.82 -14.24
C TYR A 1 18.30 2.68 -15.52
N LEU A 2 19.07 3.71 -15.88
CA LEU A 2 19.93 3.64 -17.07
C LEU A 2 20.94 2.49 -16.97
N LEU A 3 21.60 2.31 -15.81
CA LEU A 3 22.52 1.19 -15.61
C LEU A 3 21.83 -0.17 -15.77
N THR A 4 20.59 -0.32 -15.29
CA THR A 4 19.78 -1.53 -15.50
C THR A 4 19.56 -1.83 -16.99
N LEU A 5 19.29 -0.81 -17.79
CA LEU A 5 19.05 -0.98 -19.22
C LEU A 5 20.31 -1.26 -20.02
N ILE A 6 21.42 -0.60 -19.70
CA ILE A 6 22.62 -0.59 -20.55
C ILE A 6 23.71 -1.56 -20.10
N ASN A 7 23.70 -2.04 -18.84
CA ASN A 7 24.75 -2.87 -18.30
C ASN A 7 24.21 -4.18 -17.70
N SER A 8 24.46 -5.30 -18.38
CA SER A 8 23.83 -6.60 -18.12
C SER A 8 24.06 -7.19 -16.72
N ASN A 9 25.04 -6.71 -15.96
CA ASN A 9 25.35 -7.20 -14.62
C ASN A 9 24.92 -6.24 -13.49
N PHE A 10 24.31 -5.10 -13.81
CA PHE A 10 23.93 -4.13 -12.78
C PHE A 10 22.81 -4.64 -11.85
N GLU A 11 21.79 -5.30 -12.39
CA GLU A 11 20.68 -5.81 -11.55
C GLU A 11 21.15 -6.86 -10.56
N ASP A 12 22.02 -7.78 -10.97
CA ASP A 12 22.56 -8.82 -10.08
C ASP A 12 23.44 -8.19 -9.00
N TRP A 13 24.28 -7.22 -9.39
CA TRP A 13 25.08 -6.47 -8.42
C TRP A 13 24.19 -5.71 -7.42
N ARG A 14 23.16 -5.01 -7.86
CA ARG A 14 22.23 -4.28 -6.99
C ARG A 14 21.46 -5.21 -6.06
N ARG A 15 21.05 -6.38 -6.53
CA ARG A 15 20.39 -7.40 -5.71
C ARG A 15 21.30 -7.93 -4.61
N ALA A 16 22.58 -8.12 -4.91
CA ALA A 16 23.60 -8.53 -3.94
C ALA A 16 24.02 -7.40 -2.99
N ASN A 17 23.84 -6.13 -3.39
CA ASN A 17 24.29 -4.95 -2.65
C ASN A 17 23.16 -3.90 -2.56
N PRO A 18 22.05 -4.19 -1.86
CA PRO A 18 20.84 -3.35 -1.91
C PRO A 18 21.02 -1.94 -1.33
N THR A 19 21.95 -1.78 -0.39
CA THR A 19 22.19 -0.53 0.34
C THR A 19 23.46 0.22 -0.06
N LEU A 20 24.33 -0.38 -0.90
CA LEU A 20 25.55 0.29 -1.32
C LEU A 20 25.23 1.48 -2.25
N ASP A 21 26.10 2.50 -2.18
CA ASP A 21 26.06 3.61 -3.11
C ASP A 21 26.19 3.10 -4.55
N ILE A 22 25.44 3.71 -5.46
CA ILE A 22 25.46 3.36 -6.89
C ILE A 22 26.85 3.56 -7.50
N TYR A 23 27.63 4.51 -7.01
CA TYR A 23 29.00 4.75 -7.45
C TYR A 23 30.00 3.65 -7.06
N ALA A 24 29.62 2.74 -6.15
CA ALA A 24 30.39 1.53 -5.84
C ALA A 24 30.24 0.44 -6.90
N PHE A 25 29.33 0.59 -7.86
CA PHE A 25 29.14 -0.39 -8.94
C PHE A 25 30.39 -0.46 -9.84
N PRO A 26 31.00 -1.64 -10.03
CA PRO A 26 32.16 -1.80 -10.91
C PRO A 26 31.73 -1.74 -12.39
N PHE A 27 31.52 -0.52 -12.86
CA PHE A 27 31.06 -0.29 -14.23
C PHE A 27 32.06 -0.81 -15.26
N ASN A 28 31.57 -1.57 -16.25
CA ASN A 28 32.39 -2.16 -17.29
C ASN A 28 31.75 -1.94 -18.68
N LEU A 29 32.42 -1.19 -19.53
CA LEU A 29 31.98 -0.90 -20.90
C LEU A 29 31.74 -2.17 -21.74
N LYS A 30 32.53 -3.24 -21.50
CA LYS A 30 32.36 -4.53 -22.21
C LYS A 30 31.05 -5.24 -21.86
N LYS A 31 30.38 -4.84 -20.78
CA LYS A 31 29.08 -5.36 -20.35
C LYS A 31 27.90 -4.52 -20.85
N MET A 32 28.17 -3.47 -21.61
CA MET A 32 27.13 -2.67 -22.25
C MET A 32 26.54 -3.38 -23.45
N SER A 33 25.24 -3.19 -23.66
CA SER A 33 24.56 -3.66 -24.88
C SER A 33 25.02 -2.83 -26.08
N PRO A 34 25.52 -3.44 -27.17
CA PRO A 34 25.89 -2.72 -28.38
C PRO A 34 24.68 -2.26 -29.21
N SER A 35 23.52 -2.85 -29.02
CA SER A 35 22.30 -2.58 -29.77
C SER A 35 21.44 -1.42 -29.23
N GLY A 36 21.95 -0.69 -28.23
CA GLY A 36 21.15 0.31 -27.49
C GLY A 36 20.12 -0.33 -26.56
N CYS A 37 19.28 0.49 -25.96
CA CYS A 37 18.23 0.03 -25.07
C CYS A 37 16.90 0.74 -25.37
N LEU A 38 15.81 -0.01 -25.27
CA LEU A 38 14.47 0.53 -25.36
C LEU A 38 14.06 1.13 -24.02
N PHE A 39 13.48 2.33 -24.04
CA PHE A 39 12.89 2.92 -22.83
C PHE A 39 11.67 2.10 -22.38
N ASP A 40 11.68 1.69 -21.12
CA ASP A 40 10.62 0.89 -20.51
C ASP A 40 10.09 1.62 -19.25
N LEU A 41 8.87 2.18 -19.37
CA LEU A 41 8.22 2.91 -18.28
C LEU A 41 7.81 1.98 -17.12
N VAL A 42 7.41 0.74 -17.41
CA VAL A 42 7.06 -0.24 -16.38
C VAL A 42 8.29 -0.54 -15.53
N LYS A 43 9.40 -0.81 -16.17
CA LYS A 43 10.69 -1.05 -15.50
C LYS A 43 11.16 0.16 -14.70
N LEU A 44 10.97 1.38 -15.23
CA LEU A 44 11.29 2.62 -14.49
C LEU A 44 10.46 2.73 -13.21
N ASN A 45 9.15 2.50 -13.29
CA ASN A 45 8.26 2.54 -12.14
C ASN A 45 8.62 1.46 -11.11
N ASP A 46 8.95 0.24 -11.54
CA ASP A 46 9.38 -0.83 -10.64
C ASP A 46 10.67 -0.48 -9.89
N ILE A 47 11.64 0.10 -10.58
CA ILE A 47 12.88 0.57 -9.96
C ILE A 47 12.59 1.70 -8.97
N SER A 48 11.74 2.67 -9.36
CA SER A 48 11.33 3.77 -8.48
C SER A 48 10.65 3.26 -7.22
N LYS A 49 9.68 2.35 -7.32
CA LYS A 49 9.03 1.69 -6.18
C LYS A 49 10.04 1.01 -5.27
N ASN A 50 11.02 0.29 -5.83
CA ASN A 50 12.07 -0.37 -5.06
C ASN A 50 12.93 0.65 -4.28
N VAL A 51 13.31 1.77 -4.90
CA VAL A 51 14.10 2.83 -4.25
C VAL A 51 13.28 3.50 -3.15
N ILE A 52 12.06 3.92 -3.45
CA ILE A 52 11.19 4.61 -2.48
C ILE A 52 10.87 3.71 -1.29
N SER A 53 10.65 2.41 -1.50
CA SER A 53 10.27 1.47 -0.44
C SER A 53 11.33 1.32 0.67
N VAL A 54 12.61 1.52 0.35
CA VAL A 54 13.72 1.40 1.31
C VAL A 54 14.18 2.75 1.89
N MET A 55 13.59 3.85 1.46
CA MET A 55 13.88 5.18 2.04
C MET A 55 13.27 5.28 3.45
N LYS A 56 13.92 6.02 4.35
CA LYS A 56 13.35 6.34 5.67
C LYS A 56 12.13 7.27 5.53
N ALA A 57 11.18 7.14 6.45
CA ALA A 57 9.94 7.92 6.42
C ALA A 57 10.17 9.44 6.37
N ASP A 58 11.13 9.96 7.16
CA ASP A 58 11.48 11.40 7.11
C ASP A 58 11.95 11.84 5.72
N ALA A 59 12.80 11.04 5.07
CA ALA A 59 13.28 11.37 3.73
C ALA A 59 12.14 11.34 2.70
N VAL A 60 11.20 10.40 2.82
CA VAL A 60 10.01 10.33 1.97
C VAL A 60 9.10 11.53 2.21
N TYR A 61 8.87 11.90 3.48
CA TYR A 61 8.09 13.08 3.83
C TYR A 61 8.67 14.35 3.20
N GLU A 62 9.99 14.57 3.33
CA GLU A 62 10.65 15.76 2.75
C GLU A 62 10.53 15.79 1.21
N GLN A 63 10.76 14.65 0.54
CA GLN A 63 10.66 14.56 -0.91
C GLN A 63 9.22 14.83 -1.41
N ILE A 64 8.20 14.29 -0.72
CA ILE A 64 6.80 14.57 -1.03
C ILE A 64 6.49 16.04 -0.81
N SER A 65 6.97 16.62 0.30
CA SER A 65 6.74 18.03 0.63
C SER A 65 7.37 18.97 -0.40
N GLU A 66 8.59 18.71 -0.83
CA GLU A 66 9.28 19.48 -1.89
C GLU A 66 8.53 19.38 -3.22
N TRP A 67 8.13 18.18 -3.61
CA TRP A 67 7.36 17.95 -4.82
C TRP A 67 6.00 18.68 -4.76
N ALA A 68 5.24 18.49 -3.67
CA ALA A 68 3.93 19.10 -3.51
C ALA A 68 4.00 20.64 -3.49
N LYS A 69 4.99 21.21 -2.80
CA LYS A 69 5.23 22.68 -2.79
C LYS A 69 5.39 23.25 -4.20
N LYS A 70 5.96 22.47 -5.11
CA LYS A 70 6.24 22.91 -6.49
C LYS A 70 5.08 22.64 -7.45
N TYR A 71 4.34 21.55 -7.26
CA TYR A 71 3.42 21.03 -8.27
C TYR A 71 1.96 20.91 -7.81
N ASP A 72 1.68 20.86 -6.50
CA ASP A 72 0.33 20.77 -5.91
C ASP A 72 0.30 21.50 -4.56
N GLU A 73 0.18 22.83 -4.60
CA GLU A 73 0.22 23.70 -3.40
C GLU A 73 -0.90 23.34 -2.40
N ASP A 74 -2.08 22.93 -2.87
CA ASP A 74 -3.18 22.55 -1.99
C ASP A 74 -2.89 21.26 -1.25
N PHE A 75 -2.31 20.27 -1.92
CA PHE A 75 -1.82 19.06 -1.26
C PHE A 75 -0.68 19.37 -0.28
N TYR A 76 0.24 20.26 -0.65
CA TYR A 76 1.31 20.70 0.25
C TYR A 76 0.77 21.24 1.58
N LYS A 77 -0.24 22.13 1.54
CA LYS A 77 -0.85 22.72 2.75
C LYS A 77 -1.47 21.65 3.66
N VAL A 78 -2.18 20.69 3.07
CA VAL A 78 -2.82 19.59 3.82
C VAL A 78 -1.79 18.63 4.39
N PHE A 79 -0.85 18.18 3.56
CA PHE A 79 0.17 17.20 3.91
C PHE A 79 1.13 17.69 5.00
N THR A 80 1.50 18.99 4.96
CA THR A 80 2.44 19.57 5.92
C THR A 80 1.78 20.14 7.17
N LYS A 81 0.44 20.18 7.24
CA LYS A 81 -0.33 20.69 8.39
C LYS A 81 0.01 19.98 9.71
N ASN A 82 0.26 18.68 9.63
CA ASN A 82 0.73 17.86 10.75
C ASN A 82 1.87 16.94 10.28
N LYS A 83 3.11 17.39 10.46
CA LYS A 83 4.31 16.65 10.03
C LYS A 83 4.37 15.26 10.68
N ALA A 84 4.10 15.16 11.99
CA ALA A 84 4.18 13.88 12.71
C ALA A 84 3.21 12.86 12.11
N PHE A 85 1.94 13.24 11.91
CA PHE A 85 0.94 12.38 11.29
C PHE A 85 1.34 11.95 9.88
N SER A 86 1.77 12.88 9.04
CA SER A 86 2.14 12.56 7.65
C SER A 86 3.40 11.70 7.57
N THR A 87 4.35 11.87 8.49
CA THR A 87 5.54 11.01 8.58
C THR A 87 5.16 9.60 9.00
N GLU A 88 4.30 9.42 10.02
CA GLU A 88 3.81 8.10 10.43
C GLU A 88 2.99 7.42 9.34
N MET A 89 2.15 8.17 8.65
CA MET A 89 1.37 7.66 7.50
C MET A 89 2.28 7.07 6.41
N VAL A 90 3.34 7.77 6.03
CA VAL A 90 4.29 7.25 5.02
C VAL A 90 5.24 6.20 5.59
N ASN A 91 5.28 6.00 6.91
CA ASN A 91 6.08 4.98 7.59
C ASN A 91 5.41 3.59 7.60
N ILE A 92 4.12 3.51 7.30
CA ILE A 92 3.37 2.24 7.35
C ILE A 92 4.09 1.14 6.54
N ASP A 93 4.42 0.01 7.20
CA ASP A 93 5.11 -1.16 6.65
C ASP A 93 6.50 -0.86 6.03
N ARG A 94 7.13 0.30 6.31
CA ARG A 94 8.37 0.72 5.66
C ARG A 94 9.60 -0.03 6.17
N GLU A 95 9.82 -0.13 7.44
CA GLU A 95 11.00 -0.79 8.02
C GLU A 95 10.82 -2.31 8.22
N SER A 96 9.92 -2.92 7.45
CA SER A 96 9.67 -4.35 7.49
C SER A 96 10.65 -5.14 6.61
N ASN A 97 10.74 -6.46 6.83
CA ASN A 97 11.53 -7.36 5.98
C ASN A 97 11.07 -7.38 4.51
N LYS A 98 9.83 -6.94 4.25
CA LYS A 98 9.24 -6.81 2.93
C LYS A 98 8.49 -5.48 2.84
N PRO A 99 9.20 -4.36 2.68
CA PRO A 99 8.58 -3.05 2.63
C PRO A 99 7.62 -2.96 1.43
N ARG A 100 6.52 -2.23 1.62
CA ARG A 100 5.51 -2.03 0.57
C ARG A 100 6.08 -1.20 -0.57
N LYS A 101 5.70 -1.57 -1.81
CA LYS A 101 6.15 -0.96 -3.07
C LYS A 101 4.97 -0.34 -3.81
N ASP A 102 4.19 0.49 -3.12
CA ASP A 102 2.93 1.01 -3.66
C ASP A 102 3.13 2.28 -4.49
N ILE A 103 4.15 3.09 -4.16
CA ILE A 103 4.36 4.43 -4.71
C ILE A 103 5.55 4.39 -5.67
N ALA A 104 5.33 4.77 -6.92
CA ALA A 104 6.37 4.96 -7.93
C ALA A 104 6.73 6.44 -8.12
N LYS A 105 5.79 7.36 -7.85
CA LYS A 105 5.93 8.79 -8.07
C LYS A 105 5.26 9.57 -6.93
N TRP A 106 5.78 10.75 -6.62
CA TRP A 106 5.23 11.58 -5.54
C TRP A 106 3.79 12.05 -5.83
N GLU A 107 3.40 12.21 -7.09
CA GLU A 107 2.04 12.56 -7.49
C GLU A 107 0.97 11.53 -7.08
N GLU A 108 1.37 10.25 -6.91
CA GLU A 108 0.47 9.17 -6.53
C GLU A 108 0.07 9.23 -5.04
N VAL A 109 0.85 9.92 -4.21
CA VAL A 109 0.70 9.96 -2.74
C VAL A 109 -0.64 10.54 -2.32
N LYS A 110 -1.05 11.66 -2.93
CA LYS A 110 -2.32 12.33 -2.64
C LYS A 110 -3.51 11.40 -2.84
N GLU A 111 -3.56 10.70 -3.96
CA GLU A 111 -4.62 9.76 -4.25
C GLU A 111 -4.51 8.51 -3.36
N TYR A 112 -3.32 7.95 -3.24
CA TYR A 112 -3.08 6.72 -2.48
C TYR A 112 -3.50 6.85 -1.01
N PHE A 113 -3.19 7.97 -0.36
CA PHE A 113 -3.53 8.25 1.03
C PHE A 113 -4.72 9.20 1.22
N SER A 114 -5.56 9.43 0.19
CA SER A 114 -6.67 10.40 0.27
C SER A 114 -7.62 10.11 1.44
N TYR A 115 -7.84 8.85 1.80
CA TYR A 115 -8.70 8.46 2.92
C TYR A 115 -8.15 8.84 4.30
N MET A 116 -6.87 9.18 4.40
CA MET A 116 -6.22 9.63 5.62
C MET A 116 -6.42 11.13 5.89
N PHE A 117 -6.92 11.88 4.92
CA PHE A 117 -7.12 13.33 5.01
C PHE A 117 -8.60 13.67 4.86
N ASN A 118 -9.16 14.39 5.84
CA ASN A 118 -10.57 14.81 5.80
C ASN A 118 -10.91 15.63 4.54
N GLU A 119 -9.93 16.40 4.04
CA GLU A 119 -10.05 17.24 2.86
C GLU A 119 -10.21 16.42 1.56
N TYR A 120 -9.73 15.17 1.55
CA TYR A 120 -9.71 14.29 0.35
C TYR A 120 -10.53 13.01 0.51
N TYR A 121 -11.02 12.73 1.73
CA TYR A 121 -11.81 11.56 1.98
C TYR A 121 -13.14 11.59 1.24
N VAL A 122 -13.36 10.62 0.36
CA VAL A 122 -14.63 10.46 -0.36
C VAL A 122 -15.41 9.31 0.27
N LYS A 123 -16.58 9.63 0.80
CA LYS A 123 -17.53 8.62 1.31
C LYS A 123 -18.14 7.87 0.13
N ASN A 124 -17.52 6.76 -0.23
CA ASN A 124 -18.07 5.84 -1.21
C ASN A 124 -18.30 4.48 -0.52
N PHE A 125 -19.57 4.05 -0.47
CA PHE A 125 -19.98 2.79 0.13
C PHE A 125 -20.68 1.91 -0.91
N GLU A 126 -19.99 1.63 -2.00
CA GLU A 126 -20.46 0.73 -3.04
C GLU A 126 -20.04 -0.70 -2.70
N LEU A 127 -20.98 -1.50 -2.19
CA LEU A 127 -20.74 -2.88 -1.81
C LEU A 127 -20.39 -3.76 -3.01
N PRO A 128 -19.55 -4.81 -2.82
CA PRO A 128 -19.43 -5.90 -3.77
C PRO A 128 -20.79 -6.59 -4.00
N GLU A 129 -21.02 -7.09 -5.21
CA GLU A 129 -22.30 -7.71 -5.61
C GLU A 129 -22.70 -8.91 -4.73
N ASN A 130 -21.71 -9.62 -4.18
CA ASN A 130 -21.92 -10.78 -3.32
C ASN A 130 -22.25 -10.42 -1.86
N ILE A 131 -22.25 -9.13 -1.48
CA ILE A 131 -22.52 -8.69 -0.11
C ILE A 131 -23.83 -7.90 -0.06
N LYS A 132 -24.78 -8.40 0.73
CA LYS A 132 -26.05 -7.70 0.96
C LYS A 132 -25.87 -6.54 1.93
N MET A 133 -26.66 -5.49 1.74
CA MET A 133 -26.63 -4.30 2.61
C MET A 133 -26.94 -4.66 4.09
N GLU A 134 -27.81 -5.64 4.32
CA GLU A 134 -28.15 -6.12 5.67
C GLU A 134 -26.95 -6.75 6.36
N ASP A 135 -26.19 -7.59 5.63
CA ASP A 135 -24.97 -8.22 6.15
C ASP A 135 -23.89 -7.17 6.42
N ALA A 136 -23.72 -6.19 5.54
CA ALA A 136 -22.78 -5.11 5.74
C ALA A 136 -23.11 -4.29 6.99
N LYS A 137 -24.39 -3.97 7.23
CA LYS A 137 -24.83 -3.28 8.47
C LYS A 137 -24.54 -4.12 9.70
N ALA A 138 -24.82 -5.43 9.67
CA ALA A 138 -24.55 -6.34 10.78
C ALA A 138 -23.05 -6.43 11.08
N ILE A 139 -22.21 -6.56 10.05
CA ILE A 139 -20.74 -6.57 10.19
C ILE A 139 -20.26 -5.30 10.87
N LEU A 140 -20.68 -4.13 10.41
CA LEU A 140 -20.24 -2.85 10.97
C LEU A 140 -20.75 -2.65 12.40
N ALA A 141 -21.99 -3.07 12.69
CA ALA A 141 -22.54 -2.97 14.05
C ALA A 141 -21.77 -3.82 15.06
N GLU A 142 -21.36 -5.04 14.68
CA GLU A 142 -20.54 -5.89 15.56
C GLU A 142 -19.08 -5.40 15.61
N TYR A 143 -18.53 -4.94 14.50
CA TYR A 143 -17.16 -4.42 14.45
C TYR A 143 -16.96 -3.21 15.39
N ILE A 144 -17.92 -2.26 15.43
CA ILE A 144 -17.84 -1.09 16.31
C ILE A 144 -17.72 -1.48 17.79
N LYS A 145 -18.29 -2.62 18.21
CA LYS A 145 -18.26 -3.08 19.61
C LYS A 145 -16.87 -3.59 20.02
N VAL A 146 -16.09 -4.09 19.06
CA VAL A 146 -14.77 -4.71 19.30
C VAL A 146 -13.59 -3.85 18.86
N TYR A 147 -13.86 -2.73 18.16
CA TYR A 147 -12.84 -1.83 17.69
C TYR A 147 -12.08 -1.17 18.85
N ASP A 148 -10.76 -1.23 18.79
CA ASP A 148 -9.86 -0.60 19.73
C ASP A 148 -8.68 0.05 18.97
N THR A 149 -8.35 1.29 19.29
CA THR A 149 -7.23 2.04 18.69
C THR A 149 -5.86 1.51 19.09
N GLU A 150 -5.78 0.79 20.20
CA GLU A 150 -4.54 0.23 20.75
C GLU A 150 -4.21 -1.15 20.16
N ASP A 151 -5.11 -1.73 19.34
CA ASP A 151 -4.86 -3.03 18.73
C ASP A 151 -3.69 -2.96 17.74
N ASP A 152 -2.77 -3.90 17.86
CA ASP A 152 -1.83 -4.18 16.78
C ASP A 152 -2.53 -4.88 15.60
N LYS A 153 -1.80 -5.01 14.49
CA LYS A 153 -2.32 -5.59 13.25
C LYS A 153 -2.88 -7.01 13.42
N ASP A 154 -2.22 -7.83 14.21
CA ASP A 154 -2.60 -9.24 14.39
C ASP A 154 -3.82 -9.36 15.31
N THR A 155 -3.85 -8.62 16.39
CA THR A 155 -5.00 -8.51 17.31
C THR A 155 -6.23 -7.99 16.57
N TRP A 156 -6.08 -6.89 15.82
CA TRP A 156 -7.15 -6.34 15.00
C TRP A 156 -7.71 -7.36 13.99
N PHE A 157 -6.84 -8.06 13.27
CA PHE A 157 -7.29 -9.04 12.28
C PHE A 157 -7.92 -10.29 12.91
N ASN A 158 -7.46 -10.71 14.11
CA ASN A 158 -8.08 -11.81 14.84
C ASN A 158 -9.50 -11.46 15.29
N LYS A 159 -9.72 -10.24 15.79
CA LYS A 159 -11.08 -9.74 16.10
C LYS A 159 -12.00 -9.82 14.87
N ILE A 160 -11.52 -9.45 13.69
CA ILE A 160 -12.31 -9.59 12.45
C ILE A 160 -12.66 -11.05 12.13
N LYS A 161 -11.72 -11.99 12.34
CA LYS A 161 -12.01 -13.43 12.16
C LYS A 161 -13.07 -13.94 13.13
N GLU A 162 -13.03 -13.49 14.39
CA GLU A 162 -14.00 -13.85 15.42
C GLU A 162 -15.42 -13.36 15.11
N LEU A 163 -15.56 -12.27 14.36
CA LEU A 163 -16.85 -11.78 13.89
C LEU A 163 -17.47 -12.65 12.79
N CYS A 164 -16.67 -13.47 12.09
CA CYS A 164 -17.17 -14.20 10.93
C CYS A 164 -18.26 -15.20 11.27
N GLU A 165 -18.01 -16.14 12.17
CA GLU A 165 -18.94 -17.24 12.49
C GLU A 165 -20.29 -16.76 13.02
N PRO A 166 -20.37 -15.83 14.01
CA PRO A 166 -21.65 -15.33 14.49
C PRO A 166 -22.51 -14.65 13.42
N LEU A 167 -21.87 -14.11 12.37
CA LEU A 167 -22.53 -13.41 11.28
C LEU A 167 -22.85 -14.32 10.08
N GLY A 168 -22.45 -15.61 10.13
CA GLY A 168 -22.67 -16.59 9.06
C GLY A 168 -21.61 -16.57 7.97
N PHE A 169 -20.42 -16.01 8.26
CA PHE A 169 -19.24 -16.07 7.41
C PHE A 169 -18.22 -17.07 7.96
N THR A 170 -17.27 -17.51 7.15
CA THR A 170 -16.16 -18.33 7.66
C THR A 170 -14.86 -17.56 7.70
N PRO A 171 -14.04 -17.71 8.77
CA PRO A 171 -12.68 -17.15 8.80
C PRO A 171 -11.71 -17.88 7.85
N ASN A 172 -12.10 -19.08 7.35
CA ASN A 172 -11.26 -19.96 6.55
C ASN A 172 -11.65 -19.92 5.07
N VAL A 173 -10.85 -19.23 4.25
CA VAL A 173 -11.06 -19.11 2.79
C VAL A 173 -11.03 -20.48 2.07
N LYS A 174 -10.27 -21.48 2.57
CA LYS A 174 -10.24 -22.81 1.97
C LYS A 174 -11.55 -23.57 2.20
N GLU A 175 -12.11 -23.44 3.38
CA GLU A 175 -13.40 -24.02 3.75
C GLU A 175 -14.53 -23.41 2.89
N TYR A 176 -14.54 -22.08 2.75
CA TYR A 176 -15.47 -21.40 1.85
C TYR A 176 -15.40 -21.94 0.42
N LYS A 177 -14.18 -22.17 -0.12
CA LYS A 177 -14.02 -22.72 -1.48
C LYS A 177 -14.53 -24.14 -1.64
N GLN A 178 -14.58 -24.94 -0.56
CA GLN A 178 -15.09 -26.30 -0.59
C GLN A 178 -16.63 -26.38 -0.49
N SER A 179 -17.23 -25.46 0.26
CA SER A 179 -18.68 -25.44 0.52
C SER A 179 -19.21 -23.99 0.55
N PRO A 180 -19.21 -23.27 -0.57
CA PRO A 180 -19.60 -21.86 -0.59
C PRO A 180 -21.04 -21.62 -0.19
N GLU A 181 -21.92 -22.59 -0.43
CA GLU A 181 -23.35 -22.54 -0.08
C GLU A 181 -23.65 -22.62 1.42
N SER A 182 -22.63 -23.04 2.22
CA SER A 182 -22.79 -23.15 3.68
C SER A 182 -22.56 -21.83 4.40
N PHE A 183 -22.04 -20.82 3.72
CA PHE A 183 -21.66 -19.54 4.31
C PHE A 183 -22.15 -18.37 3.45
N LYS A 184 -22.38 -17.22 4.09
CA LYS A 184 -22.68 -15.96 3.39
C LYS A 184 -21.47 -15.41 2.63
N GLY A 185 -20.25 -15.84 3.00
CA GLY A 185 -18.98 -15.41 2.49
C GLY A 185 -17.84 -15.80 3.43
N HIS A 186 -16.69 -15.16 3.31
CA HIS A 186 -15.50 -15.43 4.12
C HIS A 186 -14.92 -14.15 4.73
N VAL A 187 -13.87 -14.29 5.54
CA VAL A 187 -13.19 -13.18 6.22
C VAL A 187 -12.77 -12.04 5.29
N GLY A 188 -12.45 -12.32 4.04
CA GLY A 188 -12.14 -11.30 3.03
C GLY A 188 -13.33 -10.39 2.72
N ASP A 189 -14.55 -10.93 2.71
CA ASP A 189 -15.77 -10.16 2.51
C ASP A 189 -16.05 -9.25 3.69
N VAL A 190 -15.92 -9.79 4.93
CA VAL A 190 -16.02 -9.01 6.18
C VAL A 190 -15.00 -7.87 6.20
N SER A 191 -13.74 -8.19 5.89
CA SER A 191 -12.66 -7.18 5.81
C SER A 191 -12.93 -6.13 4.75
N THR A 192 -13.54 -6.50 3.61
CA THR A 192 -13.87 -5.55 2.54
C THR A 192 -14.95 -4.56 2.98
N VAL A 193 -15.97 -5.00 3.70
CA VAL A 193 -17.01 -4.11 4.26
C VAL A 193 -16.39 -3.10 5.23
N ILE A 194 -15.53 -3.56 6.15
CA ILE A 194 -14.86 -2.69 7.11
C ILE A 194 -13.94 -1.70 6.38
N ARG A 195 -13.17 -2.17 5.40
CA ARG A 195 -12.28 -1.31 4.59
C ARG A 195 -13.07 -0.23 3.85
N LEU A 196 -14.19 -0.60 3.22
CA LEU A 196 -15.06 0.36 2.55
C LEU A 196 -15.57 1.44 3.51
N ALA A 197 -16.00 1.04 4.72
CA ALA A 197 -16.47 2.00 5.71
C ALA A 197 -15.37 2.97 6.18
N VAL A 198 -14.13 2.47 6.33
CA VAL A 198 -13.00 3.26 6.84
C VAL A 198 -12.32 4.08 5.75
N THR A 199 -12.16 3.50 4.54
CA THR A 199 -11.34 4.12 3.49
C THR A 199 -12.14 4.63 2.28
N GLY A 200 -13.40 4.25 2.14
CA GLY A 200 -14.20 4.50 0.92
C GLY A 200 -13.74 3.67 -0.29
N ARG A 201 -12.88 2.64 -0.09
CA ARG A 201 -12.25 1.86 -1.18
C ARG A 201 -12.39 0.36 -0.97
N LYS A 202 -12.56 -0.38 -2.07
CA LYS A 202 -12.60 -1.85 -2.07
C LYS A 202 -11.20 -2.48 -1.90
N ASN A 203 -10.16 -1.78 -2.38
CA ASN A 203 -8.75 -2.22 -2.39
C ASN A 203 -7.85 -1.15 -1.78
#